data_1e93a32cf001dbb535604d7adaeec08f
#
_entry.id   1e93a32cf001dbb535604d7adaeec08f
#
_cell.length_a   1.000
_cell.length_b   1.000
_cell.length_c   1.000
_cell.angle_alpha   90.00
_cell.angle_beta   90.00
_cell.angle_gamma   90.00
#
_symmetry.space_group_name_H-M   'P 1'
#
loop_
_entity.id
_entity.type
_entity.pdbx_description
1 polymer ?
#
loop_
_entity_poly.entity_id
_entity_poly.type
_entity_poly.pdbx_seq_one_letter_code
_entity_poly.pdbx_strand_id
1 'polypeptide(L)'
;RFQRDIFVDLLCYRKYGHNEGDEPRFTQPILYKAISKHPNPREIYAQKLMSEGIATQGMVREMQDEFKSMLEVDFDEAKKIERNVITPFMEKEWVDYPAAQPGEMLHPVDTTFDLDKLKDIAKYITSLPEGKKFLKKTVRLMGDRAAQVFERNSIDWGMGELLAYGSLLAEDYNIRISGEDVERGTFSHRHAILKVEDSEEEVNLLNEYPGKEGRFAIYNSLLSEYAVMGFDYGYAMASPDTLTIWEAQFGDFANGAQIMIDQFLTAAEDKWKVQNGLVLLLPHGYEGQGAEHSSARLERFLQMCAQENMTVANCTTPANFYHLLRRQHKRHFRRPLVVMSPKSLLRLPKAQSTMEELAHGTFQPILSDTTVAPEKVTKVVFCSGKLYYELADEREAQGADHVAIIRIEQLYPLDDLAIKQEVAK
;
A
#
# COMPACT_ATOMS: atom_id res chain seq x y z
N ARG A 1 29.08 10.28 -10.65
CA ARG A 1 30.14 11.26 -10.93
C ARG A 1 29.74 12.67 -10.51
N PHE A 2 28.49 13.07 -10.71
CA PHE A 2 28.03 14.44 -10.53
C PHE A 2 27.32 14.68 -9.19
N GLN A 3 26.95 13.62 -8.46
CA GLN A 3 26.23 13.65 -7.16
C GLN A 3 24.99 14.57 -7.19
N ARG A 4 24.26 14.54 -8.32
CA ARG A 4 23.03 15.30 -8.56
C ARG A 4 22.15 14.59 -9.58
N ASP A 5 20.87 14.89 -9.56
CA ASP A 5 19.90 14.38 -10.53
C ASP A 5 20.22 14.92 -11.95
N ILE A 6 19.98 14.06 -12.95
CA ILE A 6 20.22 14.37 -14.36
C ILE A 6 19.04 13.87 -15.17
N PHE A 7 18.48 14.75 -15.98
CA PHE A 7 17.51 14.39 -17.00
C PHE A 7 18.22 14.13 -18.32
N VAL A 8 17.99 12.95 -18.89
CA VAL A 8 18.49 12.60 -20.22
C VAL A 8 17.33 12.65 -21.19
N ASP A 9 17.32 13.69 -22.04
CA ASP A 9 16.35 13.80 -23.13
C ASP A 9 16.86 13.03 -24.35
N LEU A 10 16.18 11.94 -24.70
CA LEU A 10 16.51 11.09 -25.84
C LEU A 10 15.52 11.33 -26.99
N LEU A 11 15.86 12.28 -27.86
CA LEU A 11 15.05 12.56 -29.05
C LEU A 11 15.21 11.46 -30.09
N CYS A 12 14.13 10.78 -30.43
CA CYS A 12 14.12 9.70 -31.40
C CYS A 12 12.85 9.69 -32.27
N TYR A 13 12.79 8.76 -33.22
CA TYR A 13 11.62 8.51 -34.06
C TYR A 13 11.39 7.01 -34.23
N ARG A 14 10.16 6.61 -34.53
CA ARG A 14 9.82 5.22 -34.85
C ARG A 14 10.00 4.98 -36.36
N LYS A 15 11.00 4.18 -36.69
CA LYS A 15 11.34 3.91 -38.13
C LYS A 15 10.21 3.20 -38.89
N TYR A 16 9.46 2.34 -38.22
CA TYR A 16 8.44 1.48 -38.81
C TYR A 16 7.02 1.76 -38.32
N GLY A 17 6.78 2.90 -37.69
CA GLY A 17 5.47 3.26 -37.13
C GLY A 17 5.17 2.61 -35.78
N HIS A 18 3.92 2.28 -35.56
CA HIS A 18 3.46 1.72 -34.28
C HIS A 18 4.00 0.30 -34.03
N ASN A 19 3.92 -0.55 -35.04
CA ASN A 19 4.45 -1.91 -35.04
C ASN A 19 4.73 -2.36 -36.53
N GLU A 20 5.19 -3.60 -36.72
CA GLU A 20 5.55 -4.12 -38.05
C GLU A 20 4.34 -4.25 -38.99
N GLY A 21 3.12 -4.34 -38.48
CA GLY A 21 1.88 -4.40 -39.26
C GLY A 21 1.32 -3.04 -39.65
N ASP A 22 1.91 -1.94 -39.13
CA ASP A 22 1.46 -0.58 -39.40
C ASP A 22 2.01 -0.04 -40.74
N GLU A 23 1.25 0.85 -41.38
CA GLU A 23 1.70 1.64 -42.53
C GLU A 23 1.58 3.14 -42.19
N PRO A 24 2.59 3.69 -41.53
CA PRO A 24 2.53 5.06 -40.99
C PRO A 24 2.43 6.14 -42.05
N ARG A 25 2.71 5.82 -43.34
CA ARG A 25 2.56 6.77 -44.47
C ARG A 25 1.10 7.11 -44.76
N PHE A 26 0.14 6.32 -44.30
CA PHE A 26 -1.27 6.66 -44.41
C PHE A 26 -1.61 7.98 -43.70
N THR A 27 -0.95 8.27 -42.59
CA THR A 27 -1.20 9.47 -41.78
C THR A 27 -0.09 10.49 -41.86
N GLN A 28 1.18 10.05 -42.08
CA GLN A 28 2.38 10.90 -42.01
C GLN A 28 3.31 10.68 -43.24
N PRO A 29 2.84 10.83 -44.48
CA PRO A 29 3.62 10.47 -45.66
C PRO A 29 4.89 11.32 -45.84
N ILE A 30 4.86 12.60 -45.51
CA ILE A 30 6.03 13.48 -45.62
C ILE A 30 7.10 13.12 -44.60
N LEU A 31 6.69 12.90 -43.34
CA LEU A 31 7.61 12.53 -42.25
C LEU A 31 8.31 11.19 -42.57
N TYR A 32 7.57 10.17 -42.96
CA TYR A 32 8.16 8.85 -43.27
C TYR A 32 8.98 8.84 -44.57
N LYS A 33 8.72 9.76 -45.51
CA LYS A 33 9.61 10.01 -46.62
C LYS A 33 10.96 10.60 -46.18
N ALA A 34 10.99 11.42 -45.17
CA ALA A 34 12.22 11.94 -44.58
C ALA A 34 12.94 10.84 -43.75
N ILE A 35 12.21 10.12 -42.88
CA ILE A 35 12.74 9.01 -42.06
C ILE A 35 13.40 7.92 -42.93
N SER A 36 12.80 7.54 -44.07
CA SER A 36 13.34 6.51 -44.95
C SER A 36 14.73 6.85 -45.52
N LYS A 37 15.07 8.12 -45.59
CA LYS A 37 16.35 8.64 -46.08
C LYS A 37 17.33 9.01 -44.97
N HIS A 38 16.87 9.06 -43.71
CA HIS A 38 17.69 9.46 -42.58
C HIS A 38 18.65 8.31 -42.20
N PRO A 39 19.96 8.56 -42.10
CA PRO A 39 20.91 7.54 -41.64
C PRO A 39 20.63 7.18 -40.19
N ASN A 40 20.86 5.93 -39.82
CA ASN A 40 20.66 5.51 -38.42
C ASN A 40 21.74 6.09 -37.47
N PRO A 41 21.48 6.14 -36.17
CA PRO A 41 22.42 6.72 -35.19
C PRO A 41 23.81 6.09 -35.21
N ARG A 42 23.90 4.78 -35.49
CA ARG A 42 25.19 4.07 -35.60
C ARG A 42 26.01 4.61 -36.77
N GLU A 43 25.39 4.79 -37.96
CA GLU A 43 26.05 5.32 -39.14
C GLU A 43 26.54 6.75 -38.92
N ILE A 44 25.70 7.60 -38.33
CA ILE A 44 26.07 8.99 -37.99
C ILE A 44 27.27 8.99 -37.04
N TYR A 45 27.23 8.16 -35.99
CA TYR A 45 28.31 8.09 -35.02
C TYR A 45 29.60 7.52 -35.59
N ALA A 46 29.50 6.47 -36.40
CA ALA A 46 30.66 5.89 -37.10
C ALA A 46 31.33 6.92 -38.02
N GLN A 47 30.54 7.68 -38.79
CA GLN A 47 31.05 8.75 -39.66
C GLN A 47 31.76 9.85 -38.83
N LYS A 48 31.20 10.25 -37.69
CA LYS A 48 31.80 11.18 -36.78
C LYS A 48 33.16 10.69 -36.28
N LEU A 49 33.23 9.45 -35.77
CA LEU A 49 34.48 8.88 -35.26
C LEU A 49 35.55 8.74 -36.39
N MET A 50 35.15 8.40 -37.59
CA MET A 50 36.06 8.36 -38.73
C MET A 50 36.58 9.78 -39.09
N SER A 51 35.73 10.80 -39.06
CA SER A 51 36.13 12.17 -39.31
C SER A 51 37.10 12.75 -38.25
N GLU A 52 36.99 12.27 -37.02
CA GLU A 52 37.84 12.60 -35.89
C GLU A 52 39.15 11.76 -35.87
N GLY A 53 39.31 10.80 -36.79
CA GLY A 53 40.48 9.90 -36.84
C GLY A 53 40.55 8.87 -35.74
N ILE A 54 39.44 8.67 -34.99
CA ILE A 54 39.35 7.72 -33.88
C ILE A 54 39.07 6.29 -34.39
N ALA A 55 38.30 6.16 -35.45
CA ALA A 55 37.97 4.88 -36.07
C ALA A 55 38.34 4.86 -37.57
N THR A 56 38.53 3.67 -38.11
CA THR A 56 38.68 3.44 -39.52
C THR A 56 37.46 2.66 -40.08
N GLN A 57 37.27 2.73 -41.41
CA GLN A 57 36.22 1.94 -42.06
C GLN A 57 36.40 0.43 -41.83
N GLY A 58 37.68 -0.03 -41.74
CA GLY A 58 38.00 -1.43 -41.42
C GLY A 58 37.49 -1.84 -40.03
N MET A 59 37.78 -1.04 -39.02
CA MET A 59 37.31 -1.28 -37.65
C MET A 59 35.78 -1.32 -37.57
N VAL A 60 35.10 -0.41 -38.28
CA VAL A 60 33.62 -0.39 -38.27
C VAL A 60 33.04 -1.67 -38.90
N ARG A 61 33.66 -2.17 -39.98
CA ARG A 61 33.25 -3.43 -40.63
C ARG A 61 33.53 -4.63 -39.72
N GLU A 62 34.70 -4.71 -39.14
CA GLU A 62 35.06 -5.80 -38.22
C GLU A 62 34.09 -5.92 -37.07
N MET A 63 33.72 -4.80 -36.39
CA MET A 63 32.70 -4.79 -35.34
C MET A 63 31.31 -5.20 -35.83
N GLN A 64 30.95 -4.87 -37.07
CA GLN A 64 29.68 -5.28 -37.66
C GLN A 64 29.65 -6.79 -37.97
N ASP A 65 30.74 -7.32 -38.49
CA ASP A 65 30.86 -8.74 -38.83
C ASP A 65 30.93 -9.59 -37.55
N GLU A 66 31.62 -9.15 -36.52
CA GLU A 66 31.65 -9.79 -35.21
C GLU A 66 30.23 -9.83 -34.58
N PHE A 67 29.51 -8.71 -34.56
CA PHE A 67 28.14 -8.66 -34.03
C PHE A 67 27.19 -9.54 -34.83
N LYS A 68 27.33 -9.56 -36.17
CA LYS A 68 26.52 -10.44 -37.04
C LYS A 68 26.80 -11.91 -36.78
N SER A 69 28.06 -12.26 -36.62
CA SER A 69 28.45 -13.65 -36.30
C SER A 69 27.93 -14.11 -34.95
N MET A 70 27.93 -13.22 -33.93
CA MET A 70 27.31 -13.48 -32.62
C MET A 70 25.82 -13.77 -32.77
N LEU A 71 25.07 -12.92 -33.50
CA LEU A 71 23.64 -13.13 -33.74
C LEU A 71 23.33 -14.41 -34.53
N GLU A 72 24.20 -14.82 -35.46
CA GLU A 72 24.04 -16.09 -36.22
C GLU A 72 24.22 -17.29 -35.29
N VAL A 73 25.17 -17.24 -34.36
CA VAL A 73 25.34 -18.29 -33.33
C VAL A 73 24.10 -18.39 -32.44
N ASP A 74 23.64 -17.27 -31.89
CA ASP A 74 22.44 -17.23 -31.05
C ASP A 74 21.19 -17.72 -31.80
N PHE A 75 21.06 -17.37 -33.09
CA PHE A 75 19.96 -17.82 -33.92
C PHE A 75 19.99 -19.34 -34.17
N ASP A 76 21.18 -19.91 -34.39
CA ASP A 76 21.32 -21.36 -34.56
C ASP A 76 21.12 -22.12 -33.23
N GLU A 77 21.50 -21.55 -32.13
CA GLU A 77 21.18 -22.09 -30.81
C GLU A 77 19.68 -22.03 -30.52
N ALA A 78 19.02 -20.92 -30.85
CA ALA A 78 17.58 -20.77 -30.70
C ALA A 78 16.76 -21.84 -31.42
N LYS A 79 17.24 -22.31 -32.62
CA LYS A 79 16.60 -23.41 -33.37
C LYS A 79 16.66 -24.77 -32.64
N LYS A 80 17.59 -24.94 -31.70
CA LYS A 80 17.76 -26.16 -30.90
C LYS A 80 16.90 -26.20 -29.66
N ILE A 81 16.27 -25.07 -29.31
CA ILE A 81 15.41 -24.95 -28.14
C ILE A 81 14.07 -25.60 -28.45
N GLU A 82 13.79 -26.75 -27.85
CA GLU A 82 12.52 -27.47 -27.99
C GLU A 82 11.38 -26.85 -27.20
N ARG A 83 11.70 -26.09 -26.13
CA ARG A 83 10.72 -25.46 -25.24
C ARG A 83 11.19 -24.07 -24.85
N ASN A 84 10.34 -23.07 -25.08
CA ASN A 84 10.60 -21.71 -24.62
C ASN A 84 10.64 -21.70 -23.09
N VAL A 85 11.74 -21.18 -22.54
CA VAL A 85 11.85 -20.84 -21.13
C VAL A 85 11.51 -19.36 -20.99
N ILE A 86 10.39 -19.08 -20.35
CA ILE A 86 10.00 -17.71 -20.00
C ILE A 86 10.44 -17.50 -18.55
N THR A 87 11.39 -16.60 -18.36
CA THR A 87 11.74 -16.14 -17.02
C THR A 87 10.68 -15.13 -16.58
N PRO A 88 9.92 -15.40 -15.51
CA PRO A 88 8.96 -14.45 -14.97
C PRO A 88 9.61 -13.12 -14.61
N PHE A 89 8.88 -12.03 -14.83
CA PHE A 89 9.35 -10.71 -14.41
C PHE A 89 9.53 -10.66 -12.90
N MET A 90 10.71 -10.21 -12.44
CA MET A 90 11.07 -10.14 -11.02
C MET A 90 11.02 -11.50 -10.29
N GLU A 91 11.36 -12.58 -10.97
CA GLU A 91 11.33 -13.94 -10.41
C GLU A 91 12.10 -14.08 -9.10
N LYS A 92 13.24 -13.37 -8.97
CA LYS A 92 14.10 -13.46 -7.79
C LYS A 92 13.46 -12.82 -6.55
N GLU A 93 12.81 -11.69 -6.74
CA GLU A 93 12.15 -10.94 -5.67
C GLU A 93 10.87 -11.64 -5.18
N TRP A 94 10.25 -12.43 -6.05
CA TRP A 94 8.96 -13.09 -5.78
C TRP A 94 9.04 -14.58 -5.54
N VAL A 95 10.24 -15.17 -5.46
CA VAL A 95 10.44 -16.63 -5.33
C VAL A 95 9.75 -17.22 -4.08
N ASP A 96 9.72 -16.47 -3.00
CA ASP A 96 9.16 -16.90 -1.71
C ASP A 96 7.66 -16.55 -1.55
N TYR A 97 7.05 -15.95 -2.56
CA TYR A 97 5.66 -15.49 -2.53
C TYR A 97 4.79 -16.23 -3.57
N PRO A 98 4.27 -17.41 -3.24
CA PRO A 98 3.37 -18.15 -4.14
C PRO A 98 2.06 -17.37 -4.35
N ALA A 99 1.37 -17.64 -5.46
CA ALA A 99 0.05 -17.11 -5.67
C ALA A 99 -0.96 -17.71 -4.67
N ALA A 100 -1.86 -16.86 -4.15
CA ALA A 100 -2.91 -17.31 -3.24
C ALA A 100 -3.83 -18.34 -3.92
N GLN A 101 -4.19 -19.38 -3.19
CA GLN A 101 -5.19 -20.35 -3.64
C GLN A 101 -6.61 -19.82 -3.41
N PRO A 102 -7.61 -20.28 -4.17
CA PRO A 102 -9.00 -19.88 -3.97
C PRO A 102 -9.45 -20.14 -2.51
N GLY A 103 -10.05 -19.15 -1.87
CA GLY A 103 -10.50 -19.20 -0.47
C GLY A 103 -9.44 -18.92 0.57
N GLU A 104 -8.16 -18.89 0.19
CA GLU A 104 -7.04 -18.71 1.12
C GLU A 104 -7.03 -17.32 1.79
N MET A 105 -7.61 -16.34 1.13
CA MET A 105 -7.72 -14.97 1.70
C MET A 105 -8.59 -14.89 2.95
N LEU A 106 -9.45 -15.89 3.19
CA LEU A 106 -10.27 -15.99 4.40
C LEU A 106 -9.61 -16.82 5.52
N HIS A 107 -8.49 -17.47 5.24
CA HIS A 107 -7.80 -18.24 6.28
C HIS A 107 -7.25 -17.31 7.36
N PRO A 108 -7.36 -17.71 8.63
CA PRO A 108 -6.81 -16.94 9.73
C PRO A 108 -5.27 -16.90 9.65
N VAL A 109 -4.72 -15.75 10.03
CA VAL A 109 -3.27 -15.55 10.12
C VAL A 109 -2.95 -15.18 11.56
N ASP A 110 -1.93 -15.79 12.13
CA ASP A 110 -1.44 -15.41 13.45
C ASP A 110 -0.82 -14.01 13.38
N THR A 111 -1.49 -13.07 14.03
CA THR A 111 -1.08 -11.67 14.12
C THR A 111 -0.79 -11.26 15.57
N THR A 112 -0.69 -12.22 16.47
CA THR A 112 -0.33 -11.98 17.87
C THR A 112 1.08 -11.41 17.98
N PHE A 113 1.32 -10.70 19.09
CA PHE A 113 2.63 -10.16 19.42
C PHE A 113 2.81 -10.15 20.94
N ASP A 114 4.03 -10.30 21.39
CA ASP A 114 4.35 -10.30 22.81
C ASP A 114 3.93 -8.98 23.49
N LEU A 115 3.14 -9.06 24.56
CA LEU A 115 2.56 -7.88 25.22
C LEU A 115 3.63 -7.00 25.88
N ASP A 116 4.67 -7.60 26.46
CA ASP A 116 5.73 -6.84 27.13
C ASP A 116 6.59 -6.11 26.10
N LYS A 117 6.91 -6.76 24.97
CA LYS A 117 7.58 -6.10 23.85
C LYS A 117 6.71 -4.98 23.27
N LEU A 118 5.40 -5.19 23.15
CA LEU A 118 4.50 -4.16 22.64
C LEU A 118 4.46 -2.93 23.58
N LYS A 119 4.47 -3.15 24.91
CA LYS A 119 4.61 -2.10 25.90
C LYS A 119 5.96 -1.40 25.85
N ASP A 120 7.04 -2.13 25.58
CA ASP A 120 8.37 -1.55 25.42
C ASP A 120 8.42 -0.63 24.17
N ILE A 121 7.87 -1.06 23.06
CA ILE A 121 7.69 -0.22 21.85
C ILE A 121 6.91 1.03 22.22
N ALA A 122 5.76 0.89 22.89
CA ALA A 122 4.90 2.00 23.30
C ALA A 122 5.66 3.01 24.16
N LYS A 123 6.40 2.53 25.16
CA LYS A 123 7.24 3.36 26.02
C LYS A 123 8.24 4.16 25.20
N TYR A 124 8.90 3.53 24.24
CA TYR A 124 9.92 4.18 23.43
C TYR A 124 9.33 5.26 22.52
N ILE A 125 8.28 4.93 21.77
CA ILE A 125 7.67 5.86 20.81
C ILE A 125 6.87 6.99 21.45
N THR A 126 6.65 6.97 22.78
CA THR A 126 6.02 8.04 23.53
C THR A 126 7.01 8.87 24.36
N SER A 127 8.30 8.47 24.38
CA SER A 127 9.37 9.14 25.12
C SER A 127 10.12 10.10 24.19
N LEU A 128 10.04 11.39 24.48
CA LEU A 128 10.76 12.41 23.71
C LEU A 128 12.26 12.39 24.04
N PRO A 129 13.16 12.52 23.04
CA PRO A 129 14.60 12.58 23.26
C PRO A 129 15.00 13.73 24.18
N GLU A 130 15.92 13.45 25.11
CA GLU A 130 16.48 14.44 26.00
C GLU A 130 17.28 15.51 25.25
N GLY A 131 17.28 16.74 25.75
CA GLY A 131 18.03 17.85 25.17
C GLY A 131 17.43 18.48 23.91
N LYS A 132 16.32 17.93 23.39
CA LYS A 132 15.58 18.49 22.26
C LYS A 132 14.31 19.17 22.73
N LYS A 133 13.99 20.33 22.17
CA LYS A 133 12.78 21.07 22.50
C LYS A 133 11.69 20.79 21.49
N PHE A 134 10.50 20.45 21.96
CA PHE A 134 9.33 20.18 21.13
C PHE A 134 8.18 21.13 21.46
N LEU A 135 7.31 21.35 20.48
CA LEU A 135 6.10 22.13 20.66
C LEU A 135 5.29 21.59 21.86
N LYS A 136 4.78 22.46 22.72
CA LYS A 136 3.99 22.05 23.90
C LYS A 136 2.84 21.10 23.59
N LYS A 137 2.21 21.25 22.40
CA LYS A 137 1.16 20.34 21.94
C LYS A 137 1.70 18.94 21.66
N THR A 138 2.90 18.82 21.09
CA THR A 138 3.59 17.53 20.87
C THR A 138 3.93 16.85 22.19
N VAL A 139 4.48 17.59 23.15
CA VAL A 139 4.77 17.06 24.50
C VAL A 139 3.49 16.52 25.15
N ARG A 140 2.39 17.28 25.09
CA ARG A 140 1.11 16.84 25.62
C ARG A 140 0.58 15.59 24.91
N LEU A 141 0.70 15.53 23.59
CA LEU A 141 0.27 14.36 22.81
C LEU A 141 1.04 13.10 23.22
N MET A 142 2.36 13.19 23.36
CA MET A 142 3.18 12.04 23.78
C MET A 142 2.85 11.60 25.21
N GLY A 143 2.62 12.54 26.11
CA GLY A 143 2.14 12.23 27.46
C GLY A 143 0.77 11.56 27.47
N ASP A 144 -0.16 12.03 26.65
CA ASP A 144 -1.48 11.41 26.54
C ASP A 144 -1.41 9.98 25.98
N ARG A 145 -0.56 9.74 24.97
CA ARG A 145 -0.32 8.40 24.42
C ARG A 145 0.33 7.45 25.44
N ALA A 146 1.28 7.94 26.23
CA ALA A 146 1.84 7.15 27.32
C ALA A 146 0.74 6.77 28.33
N ALA A 147 -0.13 7.71 28.70
CA ALA A 147 -1.23 7.46 29.60
C ALA A 147 -2.29 6.49 29.01
N GLN A 148 -2.51 6.51 27.69
CA GLN A 148 -3.38 5.53 27.02
C GLN A 148 -2.89 4.09 27.29
N VAL A 149 -1.60 3.84 27.20
CA VAL A 149 -1.01 2.51 27.36
C VAL A 149 -0.84 2.12 28.83
N PHE A 150 -0.23 3.01 29.65
CA PHE A 150 0.27 2.65 30.97
C PHE A 150 -0.68 2.96 32.11
N GLU A 151 -1.66 3.84 31.90
CA GLU A 151 -2.59 4.24 32.95
C GLU A 151 -4.03 3.82 32.66
N ARG A 152 -4.51 4.02 31.43
CA ARG A 152 -5.91 3.82 31.07
C ARG A 152 -6.19 2.48 30.37
N ASN A 153 -5.18 1.86 29.79
CA ASN A 153 -5.32 0.69 28.91
C ASN A 153 -6.43 0.90 27.85
N SER A 154 -6.35 2.03 27.16
CA SER A 154 -7.38 2.49 26.23
C SER A 154 -6.73 3.19 25.05
N ILE A 155 -6.44 2.41 24.01
CA ILE A 155 -5.62 2.75 22.86
C ILE A 155 -6.49 3.36 21.77
N ASP A 156 -6.15 4.57 21.33
CA ASP A 156 -6.80 5.20 20.19
C ASP A 156 -6.26 4.66 18.84
N TRP A 157 -6.87 5.13 17.76
CA TRP A 157 -6.54 4.67 16.41
C TRP A 157 -5.09 4.98 16.02
N GLY A 158 -4.63 6.21 16.27
CA GLY A 158 -3.27 6.63 15.92
C GLY A 158 -2.20 5.85 16.67
N MET A 159 -2.42 5.57 17.95
CA MET A 159 -1.51 4.75 18.75
C MET A 159 -1.55 3.28 18.33
N GLY A 160 -2.72 2.72 18.05
CA GLY A 160 -2.88 1.36 17.52
C GLY A 160 -2.16 1.17 16.18
N GLU A 161 -2.23 2.15 15.29
CA GLU A 161 -1.51 2.17 14.02
C GLU A 161 0.02 2.16 14.22
N LEU A 162 0.55 3.03 15.07
CA LEU A 162 1.99 3.09 15.35
C LEU A 162 2.52 1.82 16.04
N LEU A 163 1.71 1.20 16.88
CA LEU A 163 2.05 -0.08 17.50
C LEU A 163 2.07 -1.23 16.48
N ALA A 164 1.17 -1.22 15.47
CA ALA A 164 1.23 -2.17 14.38
C ALA A 164 2.57 -2.05 13.61
N TYR A 165 2.97 -0.84 13.29
CA TYR A 165 4.26 -0.59 12.64
C TYR A 165 5.43 -1.01 13.52
N GLY A 166 5.46 -0.59 14.78
CA GLY A 166 6.53 -0.94 15.72
C GLY A 166 6.70 -2.46 15.89
N SER A 167 5.59 -3.19 15.97
CA SER A 167 5.62 -4.65 16.10
C SER A 167 6.13 -5.35 14.84
N LEU A 168 5.78 -4.87 13.64
CA LEU A 168 6.30 -5.38 12.38
C LEU A 168 7.80 -5.08 12.22
N LEU A 169 8.25 -3.89 12.59
CA LEU A 169 9.67 -3.53 12.60
C LEU A 169 10.50 -4.43 13.53
N ALA A 170 9.94 -4.82 14.68
CA ALA A 170 10.59 -5.75 15.62
C ALA A 170 10.60 -7.20 15.10
N GLU A 171 9.85 -7.53 14.07
CA GLU A 171 9.83 -8.82 13.38
C GLU A 171 10.59 -8.77 12.03
N ASP A 172 11.50 -7.81 11.83
CA ASP A 172 12.33 -7.61 10.63
C ASP A 172 11.57 -7.23 9.35
N TYR A 173 10.39 -6.66 9.48
CA TYR A 173 9.66 -6.17 8.31
C TYR A 173 9.94 -4.68 8.06
N ASN A 174 10.17 -4.33 6.80
CA ASN A 174 10.26 -2.94 6.39
C ASN A 174 8.87 -2.35 6.15
N ILE A 175 8.75 -1.04 6.39
CA ILE A 175 7.50 -0.31 6.15
C ILE A 175 7.79 0.95 5.37
N ARG A 176 7.03 1.19 4.31
CA ARG A 176 7.03 2.42 3.55
C ARG A 176 5.63 3.01 3.49
N ILE A 177 5.51 4.29 3.85
CA ILE A 177 4.26 5.04 3.76
C ILE A 177 4.49 6.30 2.94
N SER A 178 3.62 6.60 2.00
CA SER A 178 3.60 7.88 1.30
C SER A 178 2.17 8.42 1.15
N GLY A 179 2.07 9.71 0.94
CA GLY A 179 0.82 10.45 0.77
C GLY A 179 0.97 11.88 1.26
N GLU A 180 -0.01 12.71 1.00
CA GLU A 180 -0.01 14.09 1.49
C GLU A 180 -0.19 14.10 3.02
N ASP A 181 0.62 14.89 3.72
CA ASP A 181 0.58 15.05 5.18
C ASP A 181 0.71 13.73 6.00
N VAL A 182 1.17 12.63 5.43
CA VAL A 182 1.20 11.31 6.12
C VAL A 182 2.09 11.28 7.34
N GLU A 183 3.16 12.06 7.38
CA GLU A 183 4.07 12.11 8.54
C GLU A 183 3.38 12.52 9.84
N ARG A 184 2.44 13.46 9.72
CA ARG A 184 1.57 13.91 10.80
C ARG A 184 0.22 13.18 10.79
N GLY A 185 -0.25 12.80 9.60
CA GLY A 185 -1.60 12.45 9.26
C GLY A 185 -2.48 13.69 9.01
N THR A 186 -3.28 13.68 7.94
CA THR A 186 -4.17 14.80 7.58
C THR A 186 -5.03 15.27 8.76
N PHE A 187 -5.49 14.33 9.58
CA PHE A 187 -6.32 14.60 10.77
C PHE A 187 -5.51 14.78 12.07
N SER A 188 -4.19 15.00 11.98
CA SER A 188 -3.28 15.14 13.13
C SER A 188 -3.41 13.95 14.10
N HIS A 189 -3.44 12.74 13.58
CA HIS A 189 -3.62 11.51 14.36
C HIS A 189 -2.35 10.67 14.46
N ARG A 190 -1.49 10.68 13.43
CA ARG A 190 -0.30 9.81 13.37
C ARG A 190 0.91 10.39 14.11
N HIS A 191 1.40 11.55 13.70
CA HIS A 191 2.62 12.16 14.24
C HIS A 191 3.79 11.17 14.30
N ALA A 192 4.08 10.50 13.18
CA ALA A 192 5.20 9.55 13.07
C ALA A 192 6.55 10.27 12.99
N ILE A 193 6.58 11.47 12.44
CA ILE A 193 7.73 12.37 12.43
C ILE A 193 7.44 13.55 13.36
N LEU A 194 8.36 13.80 14.29
CA LEU A 194 8.32 14.93 15.20
C LEU A 194 9.36 15.96 14.77
N LYS A 195 9.02 17.24 14.86
CA LYS A 195 9.95 18.35 14.56
C LYS A 195 10.46 18.98 15.85
N VAL A 196 11.78 19.17 15.92
CA VAL A 196 12.42 19.94 16.97
C VAL A 196 12.11 21.42 16.75
N GLU A 197 11.62 22.11 17.79
CA GLU A 197 11.06 23.47 17.67
C GLU A 197 12.07 24.52 17.17
N ASP A 198 13.33 24.37 17.57
CA ASP A 198 14.37 25.38 17.32
C ASP A 198 15.23 25.10 16.07
N SER A 199 15.15 23.89 15.47
CA SER A 199 16.00 23.46 14.36
C SER A 199 15.23 22.85 13.18
N GLU A 200 13.94 22.51 13.35
CA GLU A 200 13.14 21.72 12.42
C GLU A 200 13.71 20.32 12.14
N GLU A 201 14.67 19.88 12.94
CA GLU A 201 15.21 18.52 12.86
C GLU A 201 14.10 17.50 12.99
N GLU A 202 14.12 16.49 12.13
CA GLU A 202 13.15 15.40 12.14
C GLU A 202 13.57 14.29 13.09
N VAL A 203 12.63 13.86 13.92
CA VAL A 203 12.80 12.75 14.85
C VAL A 203 11.80 11.66 14.51
N ASN A 204 12.29 10.48 14.17
CA ASN A 204 11.50 9.29 13.87
C ASN A 204 11.71 8.25 14.96
N LEU A 205 10.86 8.27 15.99
CA LEU A 205 11.00 7.41 17.16
C LEU A 205 10.92 5.91 16.84
N LEU A 206 10.17 5.51 15.81
CA LEU A 206 10.12 4.12 15.37
C LEU A 206 11.48 3.64 14.83
N ASN A 207 12.21 4.48 14.10
CA ASN A 207 13.55 4.15 13.61
C ASN A 207 14.63 4.20 14.69
N GLU A 208 14.38 4.91 15.77
CA GLU A 208 15.31 5.00 16.90
C GLU A 208 15.09 3.88 17.93
N TYR A 209 13.98 3.13 17.84
CA TYR A 209 13.70 2.02 18.74
C TYR A 209 14.79 0.93 18.61
N PRO A 210 15.50 0.61 19.71
CA PRO A 210 16.66 -0.31 19.64
C PRO A 210 16.30 -1.76 19.35
N GLY A 211 15.06 -2.17 19.63
CA GLY A 211 14.56 -3.51 19.37
C GLY A 211 14.00 -3.74 17.97
N LYS A 212 14.12 -2.75 17.07
CA LYS A 212 13.71 -2.92 15.67
C LYS A 212 14.83 -3.63 14.88
N GLU A 213 14.41 -4.37 13.88
CA GLU A 213 15.28 -4.96 12.86
C GLU A 213 14.98 -4.36 11.49
N GLY A 214 13.70 -4.09 11.19
CA GLY A 214 13.27 -3.43 9.97
C GLY A 214 13.46 -1.90 9.96
N ARG A 215 13.12 -1.27 8.82
CA ARG A 215 13.18 0.17 8.62
C ARG A 215 11.79 0.77 8.39
N PHE A 216 11.48 1.86 9.06
CA PHE A 216 10.28 2.66 8.85
C PHE A 216 10.60 3.88 7.99
N ALA A 217 10.03 3.94 6.80
CA ALA A 217 10.16 5.04 5.86
C ALA A 217 8.78 5.70 5.65
N ILE A 218 8.67 6.98 5.94
CA ILE A 218 7.42 7.73 5.75
C ILE A 218 7.74 9.07 5.11
N TYR A 219 6.95 9.47 4.09
CA TYR A 219 7.24 10.67 3.30
C TYR A 219 5.96 11.39 2.91
N ASN A 220 5.89 12.68 3.20
CA ASN A 220 4.91 13.55 2.59
C ASN A 220 5.13 13.60 1.08
N SER A 221 4.13 13.23 0.32
CA SER A 221 4.24 13.13 -1.13
C SER A 221 3.96 14.46 -1.84
N LEU A 222 4.27 14.48 -3.13
CA LEU A 222 3.80 15.50 -4.05
C LEU A 222 2.27 15.42 -4.23
N LEU A 223 1.65 16.52 -4.64
CA LEU A 223 0.24 16.61 -4.98
C LEU A 223 -0.02 15.94 -6.34
N SER A 224 -0.07 14.64 -6.37
CA SER A 224 -0.40 13.84 -7.55
C SER A 224 -0.69 12.39 -7.16
N GLU A 225 -1.94 12.07 -6.94
CA GLU A 225 -2.39 10.72 -6.57
C GLU A 225 -1.97 9.68 -7.62
N TYR A 226 -2.11 10.04 -8.90
CA TYR A 226 -1.71 9.19 -10.02
C TYR A 226 -0.22 8.80 -9.96
N ALA A 227 0.66 9.78 -9.82
CA ALA A 227 2.10 9.56 -9.83
C ALA A 227 2.57 8.86 -8.55
N VAL A 228 2.06 9.27 -7.39
CA VAL A 228 2.49 8.73 -6.10
C VAL A 228 2.01 7.29 -5.93
N MET A 229 0.74 7.00 -6.19
CA MET A 229 0.24 5.61 -6.14
C MET A 229 0.96 4.73 -7.17
N GLY A 230 1.23 5.25 -8.38
CA GLY A 230 1.98 4.52 -9.40
C GLY A 230 3.40 4.19 -8.97
N PHE A 231 4.06 5.12 -8.29
CA PHE A 231 5.39 4.87 -7.71
C PHE A 231 5.32 3.81 -6.61
N ASP A 232 4.40 3.93 -5.67
CA ASP A 232 4.29 2.98 -4.56
C ASP A 232 3.81 1.59 -5.01
N TYR A 233 2.99 1.52 -6.06
CA TYR A 233 2.69 0.24 -6.73
C TYR A 233 3.97 -0.42 -7.25
N GLY A 234 4.82 0.34 -7.98
CA GLY A 234 6.11 -0.16 -8.46
C GLY A 234 7.07 -0.53 -7.33
N TYR A 235 7.06 0.24 -6.24
CA TYR A 235 7.87 -0.04 -5.06
C TYR A 235 7.43 -1.36 -4.39
N ALA A 236 6.13 -1.54 -4.16
CA ALA A 236 5.58 -2.77 -3.58
C ALA A 236 5.87 -4.01 -4.47
N MET A 237 5.94 -3.82 -5.78
CA MET A 237 6.31 -4.87 -6.73
C MET A 237 7.81 -5.20 -6.64
N ALA A 238 8.67 -4.18 -6.47
CA ALA A 238 10.12 -4.35 -6.38
C ALA A 238 10.60 -4.85 -5.00
N SER A 239 9.79 -4.69 -3.96
CA SER A 239 10.12 -5.05 -2.58
C SER A 239 8.92 -5.70 -1.88
N PRO A 240 8.62 -6.98 -2.18
CA PRO A 240 7.49 -7.68 -1.58
C PRO A 240 7.62 -7.87 -0.06
N ASP A 241 8.85 -7.75 0.48
CA ASP A 241 9.15 -7.80 1.92
C ASP A 241 8.81 -6.48 2.65
N THR A 242 8.45 -5.43 1.92
CA THR A 242 8.09 -4.14 2.51
C THR A 242 6.57 -3.98 2.55
N LEU A 243 6.02 -3.66 3.72
CA LEU A 243 4.64 -3.18 3.82
C LEU A 243 4.57 -1.78 3.22
N THR A 244 4.14 -1.71 1.98
CA THR A 244 4.01 -0.45 1.24
C THR A 244 2.60 0.09 1.36
N ILE A 245 2.46 1.35 1.78
CA ILE A 245 1.17 2.00 2.05
C ILE A 245 1.14 3.33 1.31
N TRP A 246 0.07 3.57 0.55
CA TRP A 246 -0.31 4.89 0.06
C TRP A 246 -1.56 5.36 0.80
N GLU A 247 -1.49 6.55 1.41
CA GLU A 247 -2.64 7.18 2.05
C GLU A 247 -3.11 8.37 1.22
N ALA A 248 -4.36 8.35 0.79
CA ALA A 248 -4.99 9.53 0.21
C ALA A 248 -5.23 10.57 1.29
N GLN A 249 -5.08 11.87 0.98
CA GLN A 249 -5.41 12.94 1.93
C GLN A 249 -6.88 12.86 2.36
N PHE A 250 -7.76 12.61 1.39
CA PHE A 250 -9.13 12.13 1.55
C PHE A 250 -9.34 10.99 0.57
N GLY A 251 -10.11 9.97 0.94
CA GLY A 251 -10.37 8.83 0.08
C GLY A 251 -11.05 9.17 -1.25
N ASP A 252 -11.78 10.30 -1.27
CA ASP A 252 -12.38 10.89 -2.50
C ASP A 252 -11.33 11.08 -3.60
N PHE A 253 -10.09 11.45 -3.23
CA PHE A 253 -9.02 11.75 -4.19
C PHE A 253 -8.39 10.52 -4.83
N ALA A 254 -8.78 9.31 -4.41
CA ALA A 254 -8.41 8.08 -5.12
C ALA A 254 -8.86 8.10 -6.59
N ASN A 255 -9.86 8.93 -6.94
CA ASN A 255 -10.29 9.14 -8.33
C ASN A 255 -9.16 9.70 -9.21
N GLY A 256 -8.24 10.49 -8.65
CA GLY A 256 -7.07 11.00 -9.36
C GLY A 256 -6.07 9.90 -9.77
N ALA A 257 -6.12 8.73 -9.12
CA ALA A 257 -5.29 7.56 -9.42
C ALA A 257 -6.10 6.42 -10.07
N GLN A 258 -7.32 6.63 -10.53
CA GLN A 258 -8.20 5.57 -11.03
C GLN A 258 -7.55 4.72 -12.14
N ILE A 259 -6.74 5.33 -13.00
CA ILE A 259 -6.02 4.61 -14.06
C ILE A 259 -5.07 3.57 -13.47
N MET A 260 -4.36 3.93 -12.38
CA MET A 260 -3.47 3.01 -11.69
C MET A 260 -4.23 1.89 -10.99
N ILE A 261 -5.39 2.22 -10.43
CA ILE A 261 -6.26 1.23 -9.80
C ILE A 261 -6.77 0.22 -10.83
N ASP A 262 -7.36 0.70 -11.94
CA ASP A 262 -7.99 -0.16 -12.94
C ASP A 262 -6.99 -1.02 -13.74
N GLN A 263 -5.86 -0.43 -14.14
CA GLN A 263 -4.93 -1.10 -15.04
C GLN A 263 -3.86 -1.93 -14.34
N PHE A 264 -3.54 -1.60 -13.09
CA PHE A 264 -2.45 -2.25 -12.36
C PHE A 264 -2.94 -2.90 -11.07
N LEU A 265 -3.46 -2.14 -10.11
CA LEU A 265 -3.75 -2.66 -8.78
C LEU A 265 -4.73 -3.84 -8.83
N THR A 266 -5.82 -3.71 -9.57
CA THR A 266 -6.90 -4.71 -9.59
C THR A 266 -6.71 -5.81 -10.63
N ALA A 267 -5.85 -5.64 -11.62
CA ALA A 267 -5.79 -6.49 -12.81
C ALA A 267 -4.40 -7.07 -13.15
N ALA A 268 -3.32 -6.59 -12.53
CA ALA A 268 -1.97 -6.98 -12.91
C ALA A 268 -1.66 -8.46 -12.66
N GLU A 269 -2.20 -9.05 -11.59
CA GLU A 269 -2.01 -10.47 -11.29
C GLU A 269 -2.59 -11.36 -12.39
N ASP A 270 -3.76 -11.03 -12.92
CA ASP A 270 -4.34 -11.76 -14.04
C ASP A 270 -3.64 -11.49 -15.38
N LYS A 271 -3.37 -10.22 -15.69
CA LYS A 271 -2.74 -9.82 -16.96
C LYS A 271 -1.29 -10.30 -17.10
N TRP A 272 -0.50 -10.16 -16.04
CA TRP A 272 0.96 -10.32 -16.12
C TRP A 272 1.52 -11.31 -15.11
N LYS A 273 0.67 -11.92 -14.29
CA LYS A 273 1.05 -12.86 -13.22
C LYS A 273 1.98 -12.18 -12.18
N VAL A 274 1.74 -10.90 -11.92
CA VAL A 274 2.50 -10.10 -10.97
C VAL A 274 1.61 -9.77 -9.78
N GLN A 275 1.97 -10.26 -8.61
CA GLN A 275 1.32 -9.92 -7.36
C GLN A 275 1.71 -8.51 -6.89
N ASN A 276 0.93 -7.94 -5.99
CA ASN A 276 1.23 -6.67 -5.36
C ASN A 276 0.63 -6.59 -3.96
N GLY A 277 1.38 -6.09 -3.00
CA GLY A 277 0.97 -5.97 -1.60
C GLY A 277 0.57 -4.55 -1.18
N LEU A 278 0.40 -3.61 -2.13
CA LEU A 278 0.10 -2.22 -1.81
C LEU A 278 -1.17 -2.08 -0.96
N VAL A 279 -1.05 -1.29 0.10
CA VAL A 279 -2.18 -0.91 0.96
C VAL A 279 -2.63 0.50 0.61
N LEU A 280 -3.92 0.67 0.40
CA LEU A 280 -4.56 1.99 0.25
C LEU A 280 -5.28 2.34 1.54
N LEU A 281 -4.88 3.45 2.18
CA LEU A 281 -5.63 4.05 3.30
C LEU A 281 -6.46 5.19 2.76
N LEU A 282 -7.78 5.05 2.79
CA LEU A 282 -8.73 5.97 2.17
C LEU A 282 -9.66 6.56 3.22
N PRO A 283 -9.37 7.77 3.76
CA PRO A 283 -10.28 8.43 4.72
C PRO A 283 -11.70 8.56 4.15
N HIS A 284 -12.67 7.94 4.84
CA HIS A 284 -14.04 7.75 4.39
C HIS A 284 -15.03 8.05 5.52
N GLY A 285 -16.21 8.53 5.14
CA GLY A 285 -17.32 8.86 6.03
C GLY A 285 -17.93 10.20 5.66
N TYR A 286 -19.25 10.30 5.69
CA TYR A 286 -20.02 11.49 5.34
C TYR A 286 -19.96 12.56 6.43
N GLU A 287 -18.78 12.99 6.80
CA GLU A 287 -18.46 13.94 7.87
C GLU A 287 -17.41 14.98 7.45
N GLY A 288 -17.14 15.10 6.15
CA GLY A 288 -16.27 16.10 5.56
C GLY A 288 -16.96 17.44 5.35
N GLN A 289 -16.17 18.48 5.11
CA GLN A 289 -16.65 19.82 4.76
C GLN A 289 -16.80 19.94 3.24
N GLY A 290 -17.75 19.24 2.67
CA GLY A 290 -18.01 19.25 1.23
C GLY A 290 -18.12 17.85 0.65
N ALA A 291 -18.66 17.77 -0.57
CA ALA A 291 -18.91 16.50 -1.25
C ALA A 291 -17.60 15.74 -1.56
N GLU A 292 -16.53 16.49 -1.86
CA GLU A 292 -15.21 15.98 -2.23
C GLU A 292 -14.37 15.48 -1.04
N HIS A 293 -14.92 15.57 0.19
CA HIS A 293 -14.26 15.11 1.41
C HIS A 293 -15.11 14.09 2.18
N SER A 294 -16.04 13.42 1.51
CA SER A 294 -17.08 12.61 2.16
C SER A 294 -16.99 11.13 1.84
N SER A 295 -16.58 10.71 0.65
CA SER A 295 -16.62 9.31 0.25
C SER A 295 -15.43 8.88 -0.59
N ALA A 296 -14.77 7.81 -0.15
CA ALA A 296 -13.78 7.09 -0.94
C ALA A 296 -14.39 6.25 -2.08
N ARG A 297 -15.70 6.28 -2.24
CA ARG A 297 -16.43 5.48 -3.23
C ARG A 297 -16.20 3.97 -3.04
N LEU A 298 -16.48 3.49 -1.84
CA LEU A 298 -16.41 2.08 -1.48
C LEU A 298 -17.01 1.15 -2.53
N GLU A 299 -18.17 1.52 -3.07
CA GLU A 299 -18.90 0.79 -4.11
C GLU A 299 -18.08 0.57 -5.39
N ARG A 300 -17.18 1.49 -5.76
CA ARG A 300 -16.30 1.33 -6.93
C ARG A 300 -15.28 0.24 -6.71
N PHE A 301 -14.68 0.18 -5.52
CA PHE A 301 -13.75 -0.90 -5.19
C PHE A 301 -14.44 -2.26 -5.18
N LEU A 302 -15.63 -2.35 -4.61
CA LEU A 302 -16.42 -3.60 -4.62
C LEU A 302 -16.81 -4.05 -6.03
N GLN A 303 -17.08 -3.11 -6.96
CA GLN A 303 -17.34 -3.43 -8.37
C GLN A 303 -16.12 -4.01 -9.10
N MET A 304 -14.90 -3.68 -8.67
CA MET A 304 -13.65 -4.19 -9.24
C MET A 304 -13.18 -5.51 -8.61
N CYS A 305 -13.88 -5.99 -7.60
CA CYS A 305 -13.57 -7.24 -6.91
C CYS A 305 -13.95 -8.45 -7.76
N ALA A 306 -12.98 -9.31 -8.04
CA ALA A 306 -13.17 -10.58 -8.75
C ALA A 306 -12.06 -11.56 -8.38
N GLN A 307 -12.39 -12.85 -8.23
CA GLN A 307 -11.41 -13.92 -8.02
C GLN A 307 -10.42 -13.64 -6.85
N GLU A 308 -10.92 -12.98 -5.81
CA GLU A 308 -10.12 -12.61 -4.63
C GLU A 308 -8.91 -11.71 -4.96
N ASN A 309 -9.02 -10.85 -5.97
CA ASN A 309 -7.92 -10.00 -6.46
C ASN A 309 -7.45 -8.94 -5.46
N MET A 310 -8.21 -8.64 -4.42
CA MET A 310 -7.87 -7.68 -3.36
C MET A 310 -8.63 -7.96 -2.07
N THR A 311 -8.26 -7.27 -1.00
CA THR A 311 -9.09 -7.17 0.22
C THR A 311 -9.69 -5.77 0.30
N VAL A 312 -10.98 -5.67 0.64
CA VAL A 312 -11.65 -4.40 0.97
C VAL A 312 -12.14 -4.47 2.40
N ALA A 313 -11.68 -3.56 3.26
CA ALA A 313 -11.98 -3.55 4.70
C ALA A 313 -12.43 -2.17 5.18
N ASN A 314 -13.28 -2.19 6.21
CA ASN A 314 -13.79 -0.99 6.88
C ASN A 314 -13.86 -1.25 8.38
N CYS A 315 -12.69 -1.19 9.04
CA CYS A 315 -12.54 -1.50 10.45
C CYS A 315 -13.26 -0.51 11.35
N THR A 316 -13.78 -1.01 12.47
CA THR A 316 -14.47 -0.20 13.48
C THR A 316 -13.67 -0.02 14.77
N THR A 317 -12.59 -0.78 14.98
CA THR A 317 -11.74 -0.68 16.19
C THR A 317 -10.26 -0.57 15.86
N PRO A 318 -9.46 0.11 16.72
CA PRO A 318 -8.01 0.16 16.60
C PRO A 318 -7.36 -1.23 16.59
N ALA A 319 -7.81 -2.16 17.42
CA ALA A 319 -7.28 -3.51 17.47
C ALA A 319 -7.49 -4.25 16.16
N ASN A 320 -8.68 -4.16 15.57
CA ASN A 320 -8.95 -4.84 14.30
C ASN A 320 -8.12 -4.23 13.15
N PHE A 321 -7.91 -2.92 13.17
CA PHE A 321 -7.02 -2.25 12.20
C PHE A 321 -5.54 -2.64 12.41
N TYR A 322 -5.05 -2.70 13.66
CA TYR A 322 -3.73 -3.22 14.00
C TYR A 322 -3.51 -4.62 13.41
N HIS A 323 -4.44 -5.53 13.64
CA HIS A 323 -4.35 -6.90 13.13
C HIS A 323 -4.50 -6.98 11.61
N LEU A 324 -5.29 -6.09 10.98
CA LEU A 324 -5.42 -6.02 9.53
C LEU A 324 -4.08 -5.69 8.86
N LEU A 325 -3.35 -4.68 9.37
CA LEU A 325 -2.03 -4.30 8.85
C LEU A 325 -1.01 -5.42 9.02
N ARG A 326 -0.98 -6.04 10.19
CA ARG A 326 -0.09 -7.17 10.45
C ARG A 326 -0.43 -8.37 9.56
N ARG A 327 -1.71 -8.72 9.42
CA ARG A 327 -2.18 -9.79 8.54
C ARG A 327 -1.76 -9.56 7.10
N GLN A 328 -1.89 -8.34 6.60
CA GLN A 328 -1.51 -7.98 5.23
C GLN A 328 -0.07 -8.39 4.91
N HIS A 329 0.83 -8.21 5.87
CA HIS A 329 2.24 -8.46 5.64
C HIS A 329 2.71 -9.86 6.09
N LYS A 330 2.05 -10.47 7.07
CA LYS A 330 2.38 -11.82 7.57
C LYS A 330 1.86 -12.96 6.67
N ARG A 331 1.02 -12.68 5.67
CA ARG A 331 0.62 -13.63 4.65
C ARG A 331 1.82 -14.02 3.77
N HIS A 332 1.88 -15.27 3.35
CA HIS A 332 2.91 -15.76 2.43
C HIS A 332 2.67 -15.41 0.96
N PHE A 333 1.57 -14.78 0.64
CA PHE A 333 1.24 -14.19 -0.66
C PHE A 333 0.98 -12.69 -0.53
N ARG A 334 0.94 -11.98 -1.64
CA ARG A 334 0.66 -10.54 -1.68
C ARG A 334 -0.54 -10.23 -2.55
N ARG A 335 -1.54 -9.57 -1.97
CA ARG A 335 -2.68 -9.00 -2.70
C ARG A 335 -2.99 -7.62 -2.15
N PRO A 336 -3.48 -6.69 -2.98
CA PRO A 336 -3.80 -5.34 -2.53
C PRO A 336 -4.80 -5.31 -1.38
N LEU A 337 -4.63 -4.35 -0.49
CA LEU A 337 -5.55 -4.08 0.61
C LEU A 337 -6.10 -2.66 0.49
N VAL A 338 -7.41 -2.53 0.42
CA VAL A 338 -8.11 -1.24 0.42
C VAL A 338 -8.82 -1.06 1.75
N VAL A 339 -8.44 -0.03 2.50
CA VAL A 339 -8.99 0.27 3.82
C VAL A 339 -9.79 1.57 3.76
N MET A 340 -11.06 1.50 4.08
CA MET A 340 -11.88 2.69 4.37
C MET A 340 -11.48 3.21 5.74
N SER A 341 -10.50 4.12 5.77
CA SER A 341 -9.96 4.67 7.02
C SER A 341 -10.98 5.61 7.69
N PRO A 342 -11.10 5.59 9.01
CA PRO A 342 -12.03 6.48 9.71
C PRO A 342 -11.54 7.91 9.78
N LYS A 343 -12.46 8.83 10.08
CA LYS A 343 -12.19 10.23 10.44
C LYS A 343 -12.58 10.50 11.89
N SER A 344 -13.88 10.51 12.23
CA SER A 344 -14.34 10.76 13.59
C SER A 344 -13.94 9.64 14.56
N LEU A 345 -13.90 8.38 14.13
CA LEU A 345 -13.50 7.25 14.98
C LEU A 345 -12.05 7.38 15.49
N LEU A 346 -11.19 8.14 14.81
CA LEU A 346 -9.81 8.39 15.24
C LEU A 346 -9.74 8.91 16.69
N ARG A 347 -10.78 9.61 17.17
CA ARG A 347 -10.85 10.23 18.48
C ARG A 347 -12.09 9.84 19.28
N LEU A 348 -12.91 8.92 18.79
CA LEU A 348 -14.12 8.51 19.48
C LEU A 348 -13.76 7.65 20.70
N PRO A 349 -14.11 8.05 21.93
CA PRO A 349 -13.76 7.27 23.13
C PRO A 349 -14.33 5.85 23.13
N LYS A 350 -15.51 5.65 22.53
CA LYS A 350 -16.14 4.32 22.39
C LYS A 350 -15.44 3.39 21.38
N ALA A 351 -14.56 3.95 20.54
CA ALA A 351 -13.82 3.20 19.50
C ALA A 351 -12.36 2.89 19.92
N GLN A 352 -12.06 2.84 21.19
CA GLN A 352 -10.73 2.49 21.71
C GLN A 352 -10.62 0.98 21.95
N SER A 353 -9.37 0.51 22.02
CA SER A 353 -9.04 -0.92 22.26
C SER A 353 -8.04 -1.05 23.40
N THR A 354 -7.93 -2.25 23.97
CA THR A 354 -6.95 -2.55 25.03
C THR A 354 -5.63 -3.07 24.45
N MET A 355 -4.55 -3.02 25.23
CA MET A 355 -3.26 -3.59 24.85
C MET A 355 -3.35 -5.11 24.67
N GLU A 356 -4.18 -5.77 25.43
CA GLU A 356 -4.43 -7.21 25.37
C GLU A 356 -5.11 -7.59 24.05
N GLU A 357 -6.06 -6.78 23.56
CA GLU A 357 -6.69 -6.97 22.26
C GLU A 357 -5.69 -6.82 21.12
N LEU A 358 -4.72 -5.91 21.23
CA LEU A 358 -3.64 -5.78 20.25
C LEU A 358 -2.64 -6.94 20.33
N ALA A 359 -2.27 -7.37 21.52
CA ALA A 359 -1.25 -8.40 21.71
C ALA A 359 -1.73 -9.81 21.39
N HIS A 360 -2.94 -10.16 21.82
CA HIS A 360 -3.45 -11.54 21.81
C HIS A 360 -4.61 -11.76 20.83
N GLY A 361 -5.13 -10.71 20.19
CA GLY A 361 -6.19 -10.79 19.20
C GLY A 361 -5.70 -11.27 17.84
N THR A 362 -6.64 -11.35 16.91
CA THR A 362 -6.40 -11.57 15.48
C THR A 362 -7.38 -10.70 14.69
N PHE A 363 -7.13 -10.51 13.40
CA PHE A 363 -8.10 -9.83 12.55
C PHE A 363 -9.41 -10.61 12.45
N GLN A 364 -10.51 -9.94 12.75
CA GLN A 364 -11.86 -10.50 12.68
C GLN A 364 -12.59 -9.90 11.46
N PRO A 365 -12.90 -10.70 10.41
CA PRO A 365 -13.70 -10.23 9.28
C PRO A 365 -15.11 -9.80 9.66
N ILE A 366 -15.65 -10.42 10.71
CA ILE A 366 -16.96 -10.14 11.29
C ILE A 366 -16.79 -9.98 12.80
N LEU A 367 -17.35 -8.93 13.38
CA LEU A 367 -17.40 -8.74 14.81
C LEU A 367 -18.83 -8.96 15.32
N SER A 368 -18.97 -9.95 16.18
CA SER A 368 -20.24 -10.29 16.85
C SER A 368 -20.67 -9.18 17.79
N ASP A 369 -21.96 -9.09 18.04
CA ASP A 369 -22.50 -8.28 19.13
C ASP A 369 -22.36 -9.03 20.46
N THR A 370 -21.59 -8.51 21.38
CA THR A 370 -21.37 -9.05 22.71
C THR A 370 -22.18 -8.31 23.80
N THR A 371 -22.97 -7.31 23.40
CA THR A 371 -23.67 -6.43 24.33
C THR A 371 -25.12 -6.86 24.60
N VAL A 372 -25.65 -7.74 23.79
CA VAL A 372 -27.02 -8.32 23.95
C VAL A 372 -26.94 -9.82 24.13
N ALA A 373 -27.85 -10.35 24.93
CA ALA A 373 -27.95 -11.80 25.14
C ALA A 373 -28.65 -12.46 23.93
N PRO A 374 -28.05 -13.47 23.29
CA PRO A 374 -28.58 -14.07 22.06
C PRO A 374 -30.06 -14.54 22.20
N GLU A 375 -30.44 -15.03 23.38
CA GLU A 375 -31.81 -15.54 23.64
C GLU A 375 -32.89 -14.44 23.59
N LYS A 376 -32.49 -13.18 23.68
CA LYS A 376 -33.39 -12.03 23.59
C LYS A 376 -33.49 -11.48 22.19
N VAL A 377 -32.59 -11.88 21.28
CA VAL A 377 -32.48 -11.30 19.95
C VAL A 377 -33.63 -11.79 19.06
N THR A 378 -34.36 -10.83 18.51
CA THR A 378 -35.43 -11.10 17.52
C THR A 378 -35.13 -10.42 16.18
N LYS A 379 -34.10 -9.53 16.15
CA LYS A 379 -33.67 -8.82 14.95
C LYS A 379 -32.15 -8.72 14.91
N VAL A 380 -31.55 -9.05 13.76
CA VAL A 380 -30.14 -8.89 13.49
C VAL A 380 -29.97 -7.78 12.45
N VAL A 381 -29.06 -6.84 12.74
CA VAL A 381 -28.68 -5.74 11.85
C VAL A 381 -27.22 -5.90 11.49
N PHE A 382 -26.92 -5.99 10.19
CA PHE A 382 -25.55 -5.96 9.70
C PHE A 382 -25.18 -4.53 9.28
N CYS A 383 -24.02 -4.08 9.68
CA CYS A 383 -23.50 -2.76 9.30
C CYS A 383 -21.97 -2.79 9.11
N SER A 384 -21.41 -1.70 8.61
CA SER A 384 -19.99 -1.53 8.40
C SER A 384 -19.56 -0.11 8.79
N GLY A 385 -18.33 0.04 9.29
CA GLY A 385 -17.74 1.32 9.62
C GLY A 385 -18.46 2.08 10.75
N LYS A 386 -18.35 3.39 10.73
CA LYS A 386 -18.81 4.26 11.82
C LYS A 386 -20.30 4.15 12.16
N LEU A 387 -21.14 3.71 11.21
CA LEU A 387 -22.58 3.54 11.41
C LEU A 387 -22.89 2.62 12.61
N TYR A 388 -21.98 1.69 12.90
CA TYR A 388 -22.11 0.84 14.08
C TYR A 388 -22.31 1.65 15.38
N TYR A 389 -21.52 2.70 15.59
CA TYR A 389 -21.59 3.49 16.81
C TYR A 389 -22.88 4.29 16.90
N GLU A 390 -23.37 4.83 15.79
CA GLU A 390 -24.65 5.53 15.72
C GLU A 390 -25.83 4.59 16.03
N LEU A 391 -25.80 3.39 15.45
CA LEU A 391 -26.82 2.35 15.72
C LEU A 391 -26.76 1.85 17.18
N ALA A 392 -25.56 1.68 17.73
CA ALA A 392 -25.38 1.25 19.12
C ALA A 392 -25.90 2.31 20.12
N ASP A 393 -25.61 3.59 19.85
CA ASP A 393 -26.11 4.69 20.68
C ASP A 393 -27.64 4.80 20.63
N GLU A 394 -28.24 4.66 19.44
CA GLU A 394 -29.69 4.69 19.27
C GLU A 394 -30.36 3.47 19.92
N ARG A 395 -29.77 2.27 19.78
CA ARG A 395 -30.25 1.06 20.47
C ARG A 395 -30.25 1.24 21.98
N GLU A 396 -29.18 1.79 22.55
CA GLU A 396 -29.07 2.07 23.98
C GLU A 396 -30.15 3.07 24.41
N ALA A 397 -30.33 4.15 23.65
CA ALA A 397 -31.33 5.20 23.93
C ALA A 397 -32.78 4.66 23.91
N GLN A 398 -33.06 3.70 23.04
CA GLN A 398 -34.37 3.08 22.91
C GLN A 398 -34.58 1.87 23.85
N GLY A 399 -33.57 1.39 24.56
CA GLY A 399 -33.63 0.16 25.35
C GLY A 399 -33.94 -1.07 24.49
N ALA A 400 -33.49 -1.11 23.23
CA ALA A 400 -33.84 -2.13 22.26
C ALA A 400 -32.92 -3.39 22.34
N ASP A 401 -32.88 -4.04 23.50
CA ASP A 401 -32.05 -5.21 23.80
C ASP A 401 -32.35 -6.45 22.93
N HIS A 402 -33.41 -6.38 22.12
CA HIS A 402 -33.79 -7.44 21.17
C HIS A 402 -33.14 -7.28 19.80
N VAL A 403 -32.29 -6.26 19.60
CA VAL A 403 -31.60 -6.00 18.33
C VAL A 403 -30.10 -6.27 18.49
N ALA A 404 -29.59 -7.27 17.78
CA ALA A 404 -28.15 -7.48 17.67
C ALA A 404 -27.58 -6.70 16.49
N ILE A 405 -26.39 -6.07 16.66
CA ILE A 405 -25.70 -5.31 15.62
C ILE A 405 -24.37 -5.99 15.30
N ILE A 406 -24.29 -6.65 14.16
CA ILE A 406 -23.12 -7.39 13.68
C ILE A 406 -22.32 -6.47 12.74
N ARG A 407 -21.01 -6.37 12.96
CA ARG A 407 -20.12 -5.53 12.16
C ARG A 407 -19.41 -6.34 11.08
N ILE A 408 -19.56 -5.94 9.83
CA ILE A 408 -18.80 -6.51 8.71
C ILE A 408 -17.55 -5.62 8.54
N GLU A 409 -16.41 -6.11 9.01
CA GLU A 409 -15.13 -5.41 8.97
C GLU A 409 -14.40 -5.65 7.65
N GLN A 410 -14.53 -6.84 7.05
CA GLN A 410 -14.04 -7.16 5.73
C GLN A 410 -15.21 -7.35 4.77
N LEU A 411 -15.28 -6.47 3.77
CA LEU A 411 -16.36 -6.46 2.78
C LEU A 411 -16.04 -7.35 1.58
N TYR A 412 -14.74 -7.57 1.29
CA TYR A 412 -14.30 -8.49 0.26
C TYR A 412 -12.92 -9.09 0.58
N PRO A 413 -12.71 -10.40 0.34
CA PRO A 413 -13.78 -11.38 0.14
C PRO A 413 -14.67 -11.48 1.38
N LEU A 414 -15.97 -11.67 1.16
CA LEU A 414 -16.95 -11.77 2.24
C LEU A 414 -16.92 -13.17 2.84
N ASP A 415 -16.91 -13.25 4.17
CA ASP A 415 -17.00 -14.52 4.89
C ASP A 415 -18.45 -14.95 5.10
N ASP A 416 -19.03 -15.55 4.08
CA ASP A 416 -20.41 -16.07 4.11
C ASP A 416 -20.65 -17.10 5.23
N LEU A 417 -19.62 -17.86 5.58
CA LEU A 417 -19.74 -18.87 6.63
C LEU A 417 -19.85 -18.20 8.01
N ALA A 418 -19.01 -17.21 8.28
CA ALA A 418 -19.07 -16.46 9.52
C ALA A 418 -20.42 -15.72 9.65
N ILE A 419 -20.94 -15.11 8.58
CA ILE A 419 -22.27 -14.49 8.58
C ILE A 419 -23.37 -15.49 8.94
N LYS A 420 -23.35 -16.67 8.34
CA LYS A 420 -24.34 -17.73 8.65
C LYS A 420 -24.23 -18.20 10.09
N GLN A 421 -23.03 -18.29 10.63
CA GLN A 421 -22.79 -18.62 12.04
C GLN A 421 -23.35 -17.56 12.99
N GLU A 422 -23.19 -16.27 12.65
CA GLU A 422 -23.76 -15.18 13.46
C GLU A 422 -25.28 -15.19 13.48
N VAL A 423 -25.93 -15.49 12.34
CA VAL A 423 -27.40 -15.59 12.25
C VAL A 423 -27.93 -16.82 12.99
N ALA A 424 -27.12 -17.86 13.15
CA ALA A 424 -27.53 -19.11 13.80
C ALA A 424 -27.40 -19.11 15.33
N LYS A 425 -26.76 -18.08 15.91
CA LYS A 425 -26.66 -17.89 17.37
C LYS A 425 -28.00 -17.44 17.98
#